data_ca6e3918aacfc68bdddfe27ea78a38e4
#
_entry.id   ca6e3918aacfc68bdddfe27ea78a38e4
#
_cell.length_a   1.000
_cell.length_b   1.000
_cell.length_c   1.000
_cell.angle_alpha   90.00
_cell.angle_beta   90.00
_cell.angle_gamma   90.00
#
_symmetry.space_group_name_H-M   'P 1'
#
loop_
_entity.id
_entity.type
_entity.pdbx_description
1 polymer ?
#
loop_
_entity_poly.entity_id
_entity_poly.type
_entity_poly.pdbx_seq_one_letter_code
_entity_poly.pdbx_strand_id
1 'polypeptide(L)'
;MPHRSRKKFRKGTLHVTLRLRREVWDLRTHRCFRALKHAFARGCERFGYRLIHFSVQGNHIHTIHMIVEAPDVVSLGRAMKGLEVRMARALNKVMARRGPVFGDRYHAHLLRSPREAWHGIRYVLDNWVVHARRENQPAPLGVDPYWSDWQNDTGPPLVANAEWWMLRVGVPIAVQQAHP
;
A
#
# COMPACT_ATOMS: atom_id res chain seq x y z
N MET A 1 12.16 -19.33 -12.75
CA MET A 1 13.30 -18.41 -12.90
C MET A 1 13.69 -17.88 -11.51
N PRO A 2 14.96 -17.90 -11.13
CA PRO A 2 15.37 -17.32 -9.86
C PRO A 2 15.13 -15.81 -9.86
N HIS A 3 14.50 -15.30 -8.81
CA HIS A 3 14.26 -13.87 -8.67
C HIS A 3 15.56 -13.10 -8.47
N ARG A 4 15.72 -12.01 -9.22
CA ARG A 4 16.86 -11.09 -9.04
C ARG A 4 16.87 -10.55 -7.60
N SER A 5 18.06 -10.46 -6.97
CA SER A 5 18.20 -9.86 -5.65
C SER A 5 17.74 -8.40 -5.67
N ARG A 6 17.07 -7.95 -4.59
CA ARG A 6 16.67 -6.54 -4.47
C ARG A 6 17.89 -5.63 -4.34
N LYS A 7 17.82 -4.46 -4.97
CA LYS A 7 18.84 -3.43 -4.79
C LYS A 7 18.91 -3.03 -3.31
N LYS A 8 20.12 -3.00 -2.76
CA LYS A 8 20.36 -2.52 -1.40
C LYS A 8 20.06 -1.02 -1.34
N PHE A 9 19.48 -0.58 -0.24
CA PHE A 9 19.29 0.83 0.09
C PHE A 9 19.51 1.03 1.60
N ARG A 10 19.79 2.25 2.00
CA ARG A 10 19.83 2.69 3.39
C ARG A 10 18.78 3.80 3.54
N LYS A 11 17.88 3.64 4.52
CA LYS A 11 16.87 4.63 4.90
C LYS A 11 16.14 5.23 3.69
N GLY A 12 15.03 4.62 3.28
CA GLY A 12 14.33 5.01 2.04
C GLY A 12 12.83 4.99 2.15
N THR A 13 12.21 5.96 1.50
CA THR A 13 10.78 5.97 1.18
C THR A 13 10.56 5.16 -0.09
N LEU A 14 9.62 4.23 -0.07
CA LEU A 14 9.38 3.32 -1.19
C LEU A 14 7.90 3.26 -1.56
N HIS A 15 7.65 3.13 -2.85
CA HIS A 15 6.38 2.65 -3.37
C HIS A 15 6.44 1.12 -3.46
N VAL A 16 5.57 0.44 -2.73
CA VAL A 16 5.48 -1.02 -2.72
C VAL A 16 4.16 -1.45 -3.33
N THR A 17 4.22 -2.47 -4.20
CA THR A 17 3.04 -3.07 -4.82
C THR A 17 2.99 -4.54 -4.51
N LEU A 18 1.86 -5.00 -3.99
CA LEU A 18 1.50 -6.39 -3.84
C LEU A 18 0.50 -6.78 -4.92
N ARG A 19 0.75 -7.89 -5.59
CA ARG A 19 -0.18 -8.46 -6.56
C ARG A 19 -0.79 -9.74 -5.99
N LEU A 20 -2.12 -9.82 -6.00
CA LEU A 20 -2.83 -10.99 -5.55
C LEU A 20 -3.10 -11.94 -6.73
N ARG A 21 -3.39 -13.20 -6.39
CA ARG A 21 -3.79 -14.21 -7.37
C ARG A 21 -5.22 -13.93 -7.85
N ARG A 22 -5.52 -14.34 -9.08
CA ARG A 22 -6.84 -14.10 -9.70
C ARG A 22 -7.99 -14.80 -9.00
N GLU A 23 -7.70 -15.89 -8.28
CA GLU A 23 -8.69 -16.67 -7.54
C GLU A 23 -9.08 -16.04 -6.20
N VAL A 24 -8.44 -14.94 -5.81
CA VAL A 24 -8.81 -14.16 -4.63
C VAL A 24 -10.00 -13.27 -4.98
N TRP A 25 -10.98 -13.20 -4.07
CA TRP A 25 -12.17 -12.36 -4.25
C TRP A 25 -11.79 -10.89 -4.38
N ASP A 26 -12.74 -10.11 -4.90
CA ASP A 26 -12.58 -8.66 -4.92
C ASP A 26 -12.32 -8.13 -3.50
N LEU A 27 -11.18 -7.46 -3.35
CA LEU A 27 -10.75 -6.89 -2.08
C LEU A 27 -11.57 -5.66 -1.68
N ARG A 28 -12.21 -4.99 -2.64
CA ARG A 28 -13.03 -3.79 -2.45
C ARG A 28 -14.44 -4.13 -1.99
N THR A 29 -14.63 -5.29 -1.36
CA THR A 29 -15.82 -5.60 -0.59
C THR A 29 -15.62 -5.24 0.87
N HIS A 30 -16.68 -4.78 1.53
CA HIS A 30 -16.64 -4.46 2.97
C HIS A 30 -16.07 -5.62 3.82
N ARG A 31 -16.40 -6.86 3.44
CA ARG A 31 -15.97 -8.07 4.15
C ARG A 31 -14.46 -8.32 4.01
N CYS A 32 -13.92 -8.23 2.81
CA CYS A 32 -12.49 -8.42 2.55
C CYS A 32 -11.67 -7.25 3.12
N PHE A 33 -12.13 -6.02 2.93
CA PHE A 33 -11.42 -4.85 3.41
C PHE A 33 -11.35 -4.81 4.94
N ARG A 34 -12.42 -5.19 5.66
CA ARG A 34 -12.39 -5.32 7.12
C ARG A 34 -11.33 -6.31 7.58
N ALA A 35 -11.13 -7.43 6.87
CA ALA A 35 -10.06 -8.38 7.17
C ALA A 35 -8.66 -7.78 6.92
N LEU A 36 -8.50 -6.99 5.87
CA LEU A 36 -7.25 -6.27 5.58
C LEU A 36 -6.94 -5.20 6.63
N LYS A 37 -7.94 -4.45 7.12
CA LYS A 37 -7.76 -3.46 8.19
C LYS A 37 -7.10 -4.07 9.42
N HIS A 38 -7.53 -5.24 9.87
CA HIS A 38 -6.89 -5.95 10.98
C HIS A 38 -5.42 -6.30 10.70
N ALA A 39 -5.07 -6.64 9.47
CA ALA A 39 -3.69 -6.93 9.09
C ALA A 39 -2.83 -5.67 9.07
N PHE A 40 -3.35 -4.56 8.53
CA PHE A 40 -2.69 -3.26 8.52
C PHE A 40 -2.45 -2.74 9.93
N ALA A 41 -3.48 -2.67 10.78
CA ALA A 41 -3.37 -2.20 12.15
C ALA A 41 -2.29 -2.94 12.97
N ARG A 42 -2.09 -4.24 12.70
CA ARG A 42 -1.05 -5.04 13.37
C ARG A 42 0.31 -5.03 12.69
N GLY A 43 0.42 -4.43 11.54
CA GLY A 43 1.62 -4.46 10.71
C GLY A 43 2.09 -3.12 10.17
N CYS A 44 1.39 -2.01 10.49
CA CYS A 44 1.72 -0.69 9.96
C CYS A 44 3.07 -0.16 10.43
N GLU A 45 3.54 -0.59 11.60
CA GLU A 45 4.84 -0.20 12.12
C GLU A 45 5.56 -1.38 12.78
N ARG A 46 6.70 -1.81 12.21
CA ARG A 46 7.53 -2.90 12.74
C ARG A 46 8.97 -2.83 12.22
N PHE A 47 9.93 -3.09 13.08
CA PHE A 47 11.35 -3.15 12.72
C PHE A 47 11.89 -1.89 12.04
N GLY A 48 11.36 -0.72 12.43
CA GLY A 48 11.67 0.55 11.75
C GLY A 48 10.97 0.73 10.38
N TYR A 49 10.22 -0.28 9.90
CA TYR A 49 9.31 -0.14 8.78
C TYR A 49 8.05 0.59 9.23
N ARG A 50 7.56 1.51 8.41
CA ARG A 50 6.31 2.23 8.59
C ARG A 50 5.50 2.24 7.30
N LEU A 51 4.25 1.87 7.40
CA LEU A 51 3.26 2.01 6.34
C LEU A 51 2.62 3.40 6.47
N ILE A 52 2.81 4.26 5.49
CA ILE A 52 2.35 5.65 5.54
C ILE A 52 1.04 5.85 4.78
N HIS A 53 0.95 5.30 3.57
CA HIS A 53 -0.27 5.31 2.76
C HIS A 53 -0.49 3.95 2.13
N PHE A 54 -1.75 3.61 1.91
CA PHE A 54 -2.12 2.46 1.08
C PHE A 54 -3.40 2.72 0.29
N SER A 55 -3.57 1.97 -0.78
CA SER A 55 -4.82 1.86 -1.54
C SER A 55 -5.00 0.41 -2.00
N VAL A 56 -6.24 -0.09 -1.84
CA VAL A 56 -6.63 -1.43 -2.26
C VAL A 56 -7.40 -1.33 -3.56
N GLN A 57 -6.92 -2.02 -4.61
CA GLN A 57 -7.54 -2.02 -5.92
C GLN A 57 -8.23 -3.36 -6.18
N GLY A 58 -9.42 -3.32 -6.81
CA GLY A 58 -10.33 -4.47 -6.92
C GLY A 58 -10.63 -4.96 -8.33
N ASN A 59 -10.13 -4.28 -9.37
CA ASN A 59 -10.39 -4.70 -10.75
C ASN A 59 -9.58 -5.95 -11.15
N HIS A 60 -9.59 -6.31 -12.43
CA HIS A 60 -9.00 -7.53 -13.03
C HIS A 60 -7.61 -7.92 -12.54
N ILE A 61 -6.88 -7.00 -11.89
CA ILE A 61 -5.59 -7.25 -11.25
C ILE A 61 -5.69 -6.73 -9.82
N HIS A 62 -6.09 -7.59 -8.87
CA HIS A 62 -6.13 -7.25 -7.46
C HIS A 62 -4.73 -6.86 -6.98
N THR A 63 -4.55 -5.58 -6.67
CA THR A 63 -3.30 -5.02 -6.19
C THR A 63 -3.49 -4.19 -4.93
N ILE A 64 -2.47 -4.17 -4.09
CA ILE A 64 -2.38 -3.25 -2.96
C ILE A 64 -1.14 -2.39 -3.19
N HIS A 65 -1.35 -1.09 -3.29
CA HIS A 65 -0.28 -0.11 -3.40
C HIS A 65 -0.03 0.52 -2.03
N MET A 66 1.24 0.74 -1.70
CA MET A 66 1.65 1.26 -0.40
C MET A 66 2.80 2.26 -0.56
N ILE A 67 2.78 3.33 0.23
CA ILE A 67 3.94 4.18 0.48
C ILE A 67 4.47 3.83 1.85
N VAL A 68 5.73 3.48 1.91
CA VAL A 68 6.37 2.98 3.13
C VAL A 68 7.71 3.65 3.39
N GLU A 69 8.10 3.72 4.66
CA GLU A 69 9.46 4.04 5.10
C GLU A 69 10.13 2.77 5.62
N ALA A 70 11.37 2.52 5.24
CA ALA A 70 12.14 1.38 5.75
C ALA A 70 13.65 1.71 5.88
N PRO A 71 14.31 1.33 6.98
CA PRO A 71 15.71 1.66 7.21
C PRO A 71 16.66 0.93 6.24
N ASP A 72 16.25 -0.26 5.78
CA ASP A 72 17.01 -1.08 4.85
C ASP A 72 16.16 -2.16 4.19
N VAL A 73 16.76 -2.90 3.26
CA VAL A 73 16.09 -3.97 2.51
C VAL A 73 15.71 -5.18 3.38
N VAL A 74 16.43 -5.42 4.48
CA VAL A 74 16.16 -6.54 5.39
C VAL A 74 14.94 -6.25 6.25
N SER A 75 14.89 -5.05 6.84
CA SER A 75 13.74 -4.58 7.63
C SER A 75 12.48 -4.53 6.78
N LEU A 76 12.56 -3.98 5.57
CA LEU A 76 11.47 -4.02 4.60
C LEU A 76 11.01 -5.46 4.34
N GLY A 77 11.94 -6.37 4.07
CA GLY A 77 11.62 -7.77 3.78
C GLY A 77 10.94 -8.49 4.94
N ARG A 78 11.40 -8.26 6.19
CA ARG A 78 10.80 -8.83 7.40
C ARG A 78 9.38 -8.28 7.63
N ALA A 79 9.20 -6.98 7.52
CA ALA A 79 7.91 -6.34 7.72
C ALA A 79 6.90 -6.78 6.66
N MET A 80 7.30 -6.76 5.38
CA MET A 80 6.44 -7.19 4.26
C MET A 80 6.04 -8.67 4.39
N LYS A 81 6.98 -9.57 4.70
CA LYS A 81 6.65 -10.98 4.95
C LYS A 81 5.61 -11.13 6.07
N GLY A 82 5.78 -10.41 7.17
CA GLY A 82 4.84 -10.43 8.27
C GLY A 82 3.46 -9.88 7.90
N LEU A 83 3.41 -8.80 7.12
CA LEU A 83 2.18 -8.18 6.64
C LEU A 83 1.45 -9.11 5.65
N GLU A 84 2.15 -9.64 4.65
CA GLU A 84 1.61 -10.59 3.68
C GLU A 84 1.01 -11.84 4.34
N VAL A 85 1.69 -12.41 5.35
CA VAL A 85 1.18 -13.57 6.10
C VAL A 85 -0.11 -13.22 6.84
N ARG A 86 -0.20 -12.03 7.47
CA ARG A 86 -1.42 -11.60 8.16
C ARG A 86 -2.57 -11.40 7.19
N MET A 87 -2.32 -10.71 6.09
CA MET A 87 -3.33 -10.50 5.04
C MET A 87 -3.81 -11.82 4.46
N ALA A 88 -2.88 -12.73 4.11
CA ALA A 88 -3.23 -14.04 3.54
C ALA A 88 -4.09 -14.87 4.49
N ARG A 89 -3.75 -14.92 5.79
CA ARG A 89 -4.54 -15.62 6.81
C ARG A 89 -5.93 -15.03 6.96
N ALA A 90 -6.02 -13.70 7.01
CA ALA A 90 -7.29 -13.00 7.18
C ALA A 90 -8.21 -13.20 5.96
N LEU A 91 -7.68 -13.05 4.75
CA LEU A 91 -8.43 -13.24 3.52
C LEU A 91 -8.85 -14.71 3.31
N ASN A 92 -7.95 -15.66 3.54
CA ASN A 92 -8.30 -17.08 3.44
C ASN A 92 -9.41 -17.47 4.44
N LYS A 93 -9.39 -16.90 5.67
CA LYS A 93 -10.47 -17.11 6.64
C LYS A 93 -11.80 -16.56 6.15
N VAL A 94 -11.81 -15.34 5.62
CA VAL A 94 -13.02 -14.67 5.11
C VAL A 94 -13.63 -15.41 3.92
N MET A 95 -12.78 -15.92 3.05
CA MET A 95 -13.18 -16.61 1.81
C MET A 95 -13.40 -18.11 2.00
N ALA A 96 -13.25 -18.61 3.23
CA ALA A 96 -13.32 -20.07 3.57
C ALA A 96 -12.42 -20.92 2.65
N ARG A 97 -11.22 -20.41 2.31
CA ARG A 97 -10.25 -21.07 1.42
C ARG A 97 -8.91 -21.31 2.09
N ARG A 98 -8.06 -22.09 1.43
CA ARG A 98 -6.66 -22.32 1.81
C ARG A 98 -5.74 -22.04 0.63
N GLY A 99 -4.45 -21.91 0.90
CA GLY A 99 -3.43 -21.74 -0.14
C GLY A 99 -2.94 -20.31 -0.32
N PRO A 100 -2.11 -20.07 -1.33
CA PRO A 100 -1.45 -18.80 -1.56
C PRO A 100 -2.48 -17.70 -1.98
N VAL A 101 -2.27 -16.51 -1.45
CA VAL A 101 -3.08 -15.32 -1.75
C VAL A 101 -2.33 -14.40 -2.71
N PHE A 102 -1.01 -14.27 -2.53
CA PHE A 102 -0.17 -13.44 -3.38
C PHE A 102 0.37 -14.25 -4.56
N GLY A 103 0.38 -13.61 -5.73
CA GLY A 103 0.81 -14.25 -6.99
C GLY A 103 2.32 -14.27 -7.14
N ASP A 104 3.00 -13.28 -6.59
CA ASP A 104 4.45 -13.12 -6.68
C ASP A 104 4.98 -12.33 -5.48
N ARG A 105 6.29 -12.15 -5.42
CA ARG A 105 6.95 -11.27 -4.46
C ARG A 105 6.51 -9.82 -4.67
N TYR A 106 6.39 -9.04 -3.59
CA TYR A 106 6.11 -7.62 -3.70
C TYR A 106 7.16 -6.91 -4.58
N HIS A 107 6.72 -5.97 -5.38
CA HIS A 107 7.58 -5.02 -6.07
C HIS A 107 7.83 -3.82 -5.17
N ALA A 108 9.07 -3.32 -5.13
CA ALA A 108 9.42 -2.13 -4.36
C ALA A 108 10.28 -1.19 -5.21
N HIS A 109 9.84 0.05 -5.30
CA HIS A 109 10.53 1.14 -6.00
C HIS A 109 10.95 2.21 -5.00
N LEU A 110 12.25 2.52 -4.95
CA LEU A 110 12.81 3.55 -4.07
C LEU A 110 12.51 4.94 -4.65
N LEU A 111 11.80 5.75 -3.91
CA LEU A 111 11.50 7.14 -4.25
C LEU A 111 12.70 8.01 -3.86
N ARG A 112 13.29 8.72 -4.82
CA ARG A 112 14.59 9.37 -4.67
C ARG A 112 14.52 10.87 -4.41
N SER A 113 13.36 11.48 -4.68
CA SER A 113 13.15 12.91 -4.49
C SER A 113 11.76 13.21 -3.91
N PRO A 114 11.57 14.36 -3.26
CA PRO A 114 10.27 14.79 -2.78
C PRO A 114 9.20 14.83 -3.88
N ARG A 115 9.56 15.27 -5.08
CA ARG A 115 8.66 15.32 -6.24
C ARG A 115 8.24 13.91 -6.66
N GLU A 116 9.17 12.96 -6.72
CA GLU A 116 8.88 11.57 -7.03
C GLU A 116 8.00 10.93 -5.93
N ALA A 117 8.27 11.23 -4.66
CA ALA A 117 7.46 10.79 -3.54
C ALA A 117 6.04 11.34 -3.60
N TRP A 118 5.88 12.62 -3.93
CA TRP A 118 4.57 13.23 -4.13
C TRP A 118 3.78 12.56 -5.26
N HIS A 119 4.41 12.35 -6.43
CA HIS A 119 3.77 11.61 -7.52
C HIS A 119 3.40 10.19 -7.12
N GLY A 120 4.25 9.51 -6.33
CA GLY A 120 3.98 8.18 -5.80
C GLY A 120 2.77 8.17 -4.87
N ILE A 121 2.66 9.14 -3.96
CA ILE A 121 1.50 9.31 -3.07
C ILE A 121 0.24 9.56 -3.90
N ARG A 122 0.28 10.53 -4.81
CA ARG A 122 -0.84 10.83 -5.71
C ARG A 122 -1.27 9.59 -6.49
N TYR A 123 -0.33 8.84 -7.05
CA TYR A 123 -0.63 7.59 -7.74
C TYR A 123 -1.35 6.59 -6.83
N VAL A 124 -0.91 6.44 -5.57
CA VAL A 124 -1.55 5.52 -4.63
C VAL A 124 -2.97 5.99 -4.28
N LEU A 125 -3.16 7.28 -4.02
CA LEU A 125 -4.43 7.82 -3.55
C LEU A 125 -5.45 7.99 -4.68
N ASP A 126 -5.03 8.45 -5.86
CA ASP A 126 -5.91 8.73 -7.01
C ASP A 126 -6.16 7.50 -7.90
N ASN A 127 -5.55 6.35 -7.59
CA ASN A 127 -5.53 5.18 -8.47
C ASN A 127 -6.95 4.66 -8.82
N TRP A 128 -7.90 4.74 -7.91
CA TRP A 128 -9.28 4.34 -8.15
C TRP A 128 -9.99 5.20 -9.21
N VAL A 129 -9.71 6.51 -9.26
CA VAL A 129 -10.19 7.43 -10.30
C VAL A 129 -9.58 7.10 -11.66
N VAL A 130 -8.27 6.80 -11.68
CA VAL A 130 -7.56 6.40 -12.90
C VAL A 130 -8.12 5.10 -13.47
N HIS A 131 -8.45 4.13 -12.61
CA HIS A 131 -9.06 2.88 -13.03
C HIS A 131 -10.47 3.08 -13.59
N ALA A 132 -11.32 3.85 -12.92
CA ALA A 132 -12.66 4.16 -13.42
C ALA A 132 -12.61 4.79 -14.82
N ARG A 133 -11.71 5.74 -15.05
CA ARG A 133 -11.50 6.35 -16.37
C ARG A 133 -11.07 5.36 -17.44
N ARG A 134 -10.16 4.42 -17.10
CA ARG A 134 -9.70 3.38 -18.05
C ARG A 134 -10.81 2.39 -18.43
N GLU A 135 -11.77 2.20 -17.56
CA GLU A 135 -12.93 1.33 -17.76
C GLU A 135 -14.14 2.06 -18.35
N ASN A 136 -13.95 3.32 -18.81
CA ASN A 136 -15.02 4.20 -19.30
C ASN A 136 -16.19 4.36 -18.30
N GLN A 137 -15.89 4.28 -17.01
CA GLN A 137 -16.85 4.53 -15.96
C GLN A 137 -16.81 6.01 -15.52
N PRO A 138 -17.92 6.58 -15.05
CA PRO A 138 -17.92 7.93 -14.50
C PRO A 138 -16.93 8.03 -13.34
N ALA A 139 -16.24 9.18 -13.25
CA ALA A 139 -15.31 9.43 -12.16
C ALA A 139 -16.07 9.29 -10.83
N PRO A 140 -15.59 8.43 -9.94
CA PRO A 140 -16.26 8.24 -8.66
C PRO A 140 -16.20 9.55 -7.85
N LEU A 141 -17.28 9.87 -7.16
CA LEU A 141 -17.39 11.06 -6.31
C LEU A 141 -16.95 10.73 -4.88
N GLY A 142 -16.30 11.68 -4.23
CA GLY A 142 -15.91 11.57 -2.83
C GLY A 142 -14.54 10.91 -2.60
N VAL A 143 -14.38 10.35 -1.42
CA VAL A 143 -13.13 9.72 -0.94
C VAL A 143 -13.21 8.21 -1.14
N ASP A 144 -12.14 7.60 -1.63
CA ASP A 144 -12.07 6.14 -1.78
C ASP A 144 -12.15 5.45 -0.40
N PRO A 145 -13.19 4.63 -0.12
CA PRO A 145 -13.31 3.95 1.17
C PRO A 145 -12.26 2.85 1.40
N TYR A 146 -11.42 2.54 0.40
CA TYR A 146 -10.44 1.45 0.43
C TYR A 146 -8.98 1.95 0.45
N TRP A 147 -8.77 3.15 1.00
CA TRP A 147 -7.46 3.76 1.15
C TRP A 147 -7.12 4.13 2.61
N SER A 148 -5.91 4.64 2.85
CA SER A 148 -5.36 4.90 4.18
C SER A 148 -6.02 6.04 4.95
N ASP A 149 -6.56 7.05 4.26
CA ASP A 149 -7.07 8.27 4.90
C ASP A 149 -8.60 8.21 5.15
N TRP A 150 -9.17 7.02 5.22
CA TRP A 150 -10.56 6.82 5.59
C TRP A 150 -10.80 7.30 7.01
N GLN A 151 -11.34 8.51 7.15
CA GLN A 151 -11.45 9.25 8.42
C GLN A 151 -12.55 8.75 9.37
N ASN A 152 -13.36 7.80 8.98
CA ASN A 152 -14.50 7.33 9.79
C ASN A 152 -14.21 6.06 10.61
N ASP A 153 -12.95 5.68 10.74
CA ASP A 153 -12.58 4.49 11.51
C ASP A 153 -12.13 4.87 12.93
N THR A 154 -12.96 4.58 13.90
CA THR A 154 -12.66 4.74 15.34
C THR A 154 -11.74 3.61 15.88
N GLY A 155 -11.28 2.73 14.99
CA GLY A 155 -10.41 1.60 15.31
C GLY A 155 -8.94 1.99 15.49
N PRO A 156 -8.06 1.00 15.72
CA PRO A 156 -6.63 1.25 15.80
C PRO A 156 -6.09 1.78 14.46
N PRO A 157 -5.02 2.61 14.48
CA PRO A 157 -4.47 3.21 13.27
C PRO A 157 -4.05 2.14 12.26
N LEU A 158 -4.41 2.33 10.99
CA LEU A 158 -4.07 1.44 9.88
C LEU A 158 -2.72 1.77 9.28
N VAL A 159 -2.23 2.97 9.53
CA VAL A 159 -0.98 3.54 9.03
C VAL A 159 -0.21 4.18 10.17
N ALA A 160 1.10 4.31 9.98
CA ALA A 160 1.99 5.01 10.90
C ALA A 160 2.23 6.45 10.42
N ASN A 161 2.64 7.33 11.31
CA ASN A 161 3.09 8.66 10.95
C ASN A 161 4.44 8.61 10.23
N ALA A 162 4.59 9.42 9.18
CA ALA A 162 5.89 9.61 8.53
C ALA A 162 6.88 10.26 9.51
N GLU A 163 8.09 9.72 9.58
CA GLU A 163 9.14 10.29 10.45
C GLU A 163 10.27 10.91 9.67
N TRP A 164 10.50 10.49 8.43
CA TRP A 164 11.66 10.96 7.71
C TRP A 164 11.39 12.23 6.92
N TRP A 165 12.44 13.00 6.74
CA TRP A 165 12.40 14.31 6.08
C TRP A 165 11.66 14.29 4.74
N MET A 166 11.85 13.24 3.93
CA MET A 166 11.23 13.11 2.61
C MET A 166 9.72 13.36 2.65
N LEU A 167 9.00 12.65 3.52
CA LEU A 167 7.54 12.73 3.61
C LEU A 167 7.05 13.82 4.56
N ARG A 168 7.81 14.12 5.63
CA ARG A 168 7.41 15.14 6.61
C ARG A 168 7.60 16.58 6.12
N VAL A 169 8.63 16.82 5.33
CA VAL A 169 9.07 18.18 4.95
C VAL A 169 9.20 18.31 3.43
N GLY A 170 9.89 17.38 2.80
CA GLY A 170 10.22 17.46 1.38
C GLY A 170 8.99 17.43 0.47
N VAL A 171 8.04 16.55 0.73
CA VAL A 171 6.79 16.46 -0.05
C VAL A 171 5.93 17.71 0.14
N PRO A 172 5.63 18.21 1.35
CA PRO A 172 4.92 19.48 1.54
C PRO A 172 5.54 20.65 0.78
N ILE A 173 6.87 20.80 0.80
CA ILE A 173 7.56 21.85 0.04
C ILE A 173 7.36 21.65 -1.48
N ALA A 174 7.50 20.44 -1.98
CA ALA A 174 7.32 20.14 -3.40
C ALA A 174 5.89 20.41 -3.89
N VAL A 175 4.88 20.17 -3.03
CA VAL A 175 3.47 20.50 -3.30
C VAL A 175 3.26 22.00 -3.39
N GLN A 176 3.79 22.77 -2.45
CA GLN A 176 3.69 24.24 -2.46
C GLN A 176 4.34 24.85 -3.71
N GLN A 177 5.48 24.31 -4.17
CA GLN A 177 6.16 24.79 -5.38
C GLN A 177 5.43 24.41 -6.68
N ALA A 178 4.60 23.38 -6.65
CA ALA A 178 3.83 22.94 -7.81
C ALA A 178 2.51 23.71 -8.01
N HIS A 179 2.05 24.42 -6.95
CA HIS A 179 0.83 25.24 -6.95
C HIS A 179 1.15 26.59 -6.31
N PRO A 180 1.87 27.49 -7.04
CA PRO A 180 2.20 28.83 -6.60
C PRO A 180 0.96 29.74 -6.48
#